data_b5528da4325267d8364ef71d5633e7fd
#
_entry.id   b5528da4325267d8364ef71d5633e7fd
#
_cell.length_a   1.000
_cell.length_b   1.000
_cell.length_c   1.000
_cell.angle_alpha   90.00
_cell.angle_beta   90.00
_cell.angle_gamma   90.00
#
_symmetry.space_group_name_H-M   'P 1'
#
loop_
_entity.id
_entity.type
_entity.pdbx_description
1 polymer ?
#
loop_
_entity_poly.entity_id
_entity_poly.type
_entity_poly.pdbx_seq_one_letter_code
_entity_poly.pdbx_strand_id
1 'polypeptide(L)'
;MEINDYFDLMMIWFRDVLYFKATGDVNGLIFKDEVYDIKRQAEKSSYNGINTILEALRKAQLRLDANVNFDLVIELLLLTIKEN
;
A
#
# COMPACT_ATOMS: atom_id res chain seq x y z
N MET A 1 -17.47 7.08 -1.04
CA MET A 1 -16.13 7.01 -0.44
C MET A 1 -15.21 7.96 -1.18
N GLU A 2 -14.54 8.83 -0.48
CA GLU A 2 -13.62 9.78 -1.06
C GLU A 2 -12.29 9.10 -1.43
N ILE A 3 -11.54 9.71 -2.35
CA ILE A 3 -10.25 9.14 -2.80
C ILE A 3 -9.26 8.96 -1.65
N ASN A 4 -9.25 9.87 -0.68
CA ASN A 4 -8.37 9.75 0.49
C ASN A 4 -8.68 8.53 1.34
N ASP A 5 -9.94 8.10 1.40
CA ASP A 5 -10.32 6.87 2.10
C ASP A 5 -9.71 5.64 1.44
N TYR A 6 -9.64 5.62 0.10
CA TYR A 6 -8.97 4.54 -0.63
C TYR A 6 -7.47 4.51 -0.33
N PHE A 7 -6.82 5.66 -0.29
CA PHE A 7 -5.40 5.73 0.07
C PHE A 7 -5.15 5.24 1.49
N ASP A 8 -6.03 5.62 2.42
CA ASP A 8 -5.92 5.17 3.82
C ASP A 8 -6.06 3.65 3.91
N LEU A 9 -7.02 3.06 3.19
CA LEU A 9 -7.19 1.61 3.14
C LEU A 9 -5.99 0.91 2.53
N MET A 10 -5.43 1.45 1.46
CA MET A 10 -4.23 0.89 0.82
C MET A 10 -3.01 0.97 1.75
N MET A 11 -2.88 2.06 2.50
CA MET A 11 -1.81 2.19 3.48
C MET A 11 -1.93 1.16 4.59
N ILE A 12 -3.14 0.91 5.08
CA ILE A 12 -3.40 -0.13 6.09
C ILE A 12 -3.08 -1.51 5.52
N TRP A 13 -3.46 -1.76 4.27
CA TRP A 13 -3.16 -3.02 3.59
C TRP A 13 -1.65 -3.28 3.54
N PHE A 14 -0.87 -2.33 3.06
CA PHE A 14 0.58 -2.50 2.94
C PHE A 14 1.28 -2.48 4.30
N ARG A 15 0.70 -1.82 5.31
CA ARG A 15 1.15 -1.95 6.70
C ARG A 15 0.98 -3.40 7.18
N ASP A 16 -0.18 -4.00 6.89
CA ASP A 16 -0.42 -5.41 7.23
C ASP A 16 0.55 -6.34 6.50
N VAL A 17 0.84 -6.05 5.23
CA VAL A 17 1.82 -6.81 4.45
C VAL A 17 3.19 -6.75 5.13
N LEU A 18 3.62 -5.57 5.52
CA LEU A 18 4.90 -5.38 6.19
C LEU A 18 4.94 -6.12 7.53
N TYR A 19 3.89 -5.97 8.33
CA TYR A 19 3.76 -6.63 9.62
C TYR A 19 3.83 -8.15 9.47
N PHE A 20 3.05 -8.70 8.56
CA PHE A 20 3.04 -10.16 8.33
C PHE A 20 4.40 -10.65 7.82
N LYS A 21 5.03 -9.89 6.91
CA LYS A 21 6.35 -10.24 6.40
C LYS A 21 7.38 -10.31 7.53
N ALA A 22 7.29 -9.40 8.49
CA ALA A 22 8.24 -9.32 9.60
C ALA A 22 7.98 -10.36 10.70
N THR A 23 6.72 -10.70 10.98
CA THR A 23 6.33 -11.48 12.15
C THR A 23 5.71 -12.83 11.86
N GLY A 24 5.05 -12.97 10.71
CA GLY A 24 4.24 -14.16 10.42
C GLY A 24 2.98 -14.28 11.27
N ASP A 25 2.65 -13.26 12.06
CA ASP A 25 1.54 -13.28 13.01
C ASP A 25 0.25 -12.76 12.38
N VAL A 26 -0.74 -13.64 12.22
CA VAL A 26 -2.06 -13.27 11.69
C VAL A 26 -2.85 -12.41 12.65
N ASN A 27 -2.66 -12.60 13.96
CA ASN A 27 -3.47 -11.94 14.98
C ASN A 27 -3.25 -10.42 15.03
N GLY A 28 -2.10 -9.95 14.58
CA GLY A 28 -1.80 -8.52 14.53
C GLY A 28 -2.31 -7.80 13.28
N LEU A 29 -2.91 -8.53 12.33
CA LEU A 29 -3.43 -7.93 11.10
C LEU A 29 -4.76 -7.23 11.33
N ILE A 30 -4.95 -6.12 10.61
CA ILE A 30 -6.25 -5.43 10.56
C ILE A 30 -7.18 -6.17 9.59
N PHE A 31 -6.67 -6.55 8.41
CA PHE A 31 -7.43 -7.32 7.41
C PHE A 31 -7.22 -8.83 7.59
N LYS A 32 -7.66 -9.37 8.72
CA LYS A 32 -7.43 -10.78 9.06
C LYS A 32 -8.05 -11.75 8.05
N ASP A 33 -9.20 -11.40 7.48
CA ASP A 33 -9.90 -12.25 6.50
C ASP A 33 -9.17 -12.30 5.16
N GLU A 34 -8.23 -11.40 4.94
CA GLU A 34 -7.47 -11.30 3.70
C GLU A 34 -6.03 -11.84 3.87
N VAL A 35 -5.79 -12.67 4.86
CA VAL A 35 -4.44 -13.15 5.18
C VAL A 35 -3.78 -13.86 3.99
N TYR A 36 -4.53 -14.56 3.18
CA TYR A 36 -3.98 -15.27 2.02
C TYR A 36 -3.35 -14.30 1.02
N ASP A 37 -4.08 -13.23 0.69
CA ASP A 37 -3.60 -12.22 -0.24
C ASP A 37 -2.47 -11.38 0.36
N ILE A 38 -2.54 -11.10 1.66
CA ILE A 38 -1.46 -10.42 2.39
C ILE A 38 -0.18 -11.24 2.33
N LYS A 39 -0.29 -12.54 2.57
CA LYS A 39 0.86 -13.45 2.49
C LYS A 39 1.49 -13.45 1.10
N ARG A 40 0.67 -13.52 0.05
CA ARG A 40 1.16 -13.49 -1.33
C ARG A 40 1.91 -12.20 -1.62
N GLN A 41 1.38 -11.07 -1.19
CA GLN A 41 2.04 -9.78 -1.38
C GLN A 41 3.35 -9.71 -0.59
N ALA A 42 3.35 -10.23 0.63
CA ALA A 42 4.55 -10.27 1.47
C ALA A 42 5.67 -11.12 0.84
N GLU A 43 5.32 -12.20 0.18
CA GLU A 43 6.29 -13.04 -0.54
C GLU A 43 6.82 -12.36 -1.81
N LYS A 44 5.96 -11.61 -2.51
CA LYS A 44 6.30 -10.93 -3.75
C LYS A 44 7.20 -9.73 -3.54
N SER A 45 6.92 -8.93 -2.51
CA SER A 45 7.56 -7.64 -2.28
C SER A 45 8.68 -7.73 -1.25
N SER A 46 9.81 -7.07 -1.51
CA SER A 46 10.88 -6.89 -0.52
C SER A 46 10.46 -5.86 0.53
N TYR A 47 11.18 -5.82 1.67
CA TYR A 47 10.96 -4.77 2.66
C TYR A 47 11.12 -3.37 2.06
N ASN A 48 12.17 -3.17 1.26
CA ASN A 48 12.39 -1.90 0.58
C ASN A 48 11.26 -1.59 -0.41
N GLY A 49 10.77 -2.60 -1.12
CA GLY A 49 9.65 -2.45 -2.04
C GLY A 49 8.38 -2.00 -1.33
N ILE A 50 8.07 -2.61 -0.20
CA ILE A 50 6.89 -2.23 0.60
C ILE A 50 7.03 -0.79 1.10
N ASN A 51 8.20 -0.40 1.62
CA ASN A 51 8.45 0.96 2.06
C ASN A 51 8.32 1.97 0.91
N THR A 52 8.80 1.60 -0.27
CA THR A 52 8.66 2.43 -1.48
C THR A 52 7.19 2.62 -1.83
N ILE A 53 6.37 1.58 -1.75
CA ILE A 53 4.94 1.66 -1.99
C ILE A 53 4.26 2.57 -0.97
N LEU A 54 4.56 2.41 0.32
CA LEU A 54 3.98 3.24 1.38
C LEU A 54 4.32 4.73 1.18
N GLU A 55 5.57 5.03 0.82
CA GLU A 55 5.97 6.40 0.51
C GLU A 55 5.27 6.93 -0.73
N ALA A 56 5.11 6.10 -1.77
CA ALA A 56 4.43 6.50 -2.99
C ALA A 56 2.96 6.84 -2.71
N LEU A 57 2.30 6.06 -1.86
CA LEU A 57 0.92 6.34 -1.43
C LEU A 57 0.82 7.69 -0.72
N ARG A 58 1.75 7.96 0.19
CA ARG A 58 1.79 9.23 0.95
C ARG A 58 2.02 10.41 0.02
N LYS A 59 2.96 10.29 -0.92
CA LYS A 59 3.24 11.34 -1.90
C LYS A 59 2.06 11.56 -2.85
N ALA A 60 1.38 10.49 -3.24
CA ALA A 60 0.19 10.60 -4.08
C ALA A 60 -0.91 11.40 -3.39
N GLN A 61 -1.16 11.15 -2.11
CA GLN A 61 -2.13 11.93 -1.34
C GLN A 61 -1.78 13.42 -1.32
N LEU A 62 -0.50 13.74 -1.06
CA LEU A 62 -0.03 15.13 -1.03
C LEU A 62 -0.22 15.82 -2.38
N ARG A 63 0.08 15.12 -3.47
CA ARG A 63 -0.07 15.67 -4.83
C ARG A 63 -1.53 15.93 -5.18
N LEU A 64 -2.42 15.01 -4.81
CA LEU A 64 -3.85 15.19 -5.06
C LEU A 64 -4.43 16.33 -4.24
N ASP A 65 -3.99 16.50 -3.00
CA ASP A 65 -4.39 17.60 -2.14
C ASP A 65 -3.89 18.96 -2.71
N ALA A 66 -2.79 18.94 -3.45
CA ALA A 66 -2.24 20.12 -4.12
C ALA A 66 -2.79 20.33 -5.54
N ASN A 67 -3.87 19.63 -5.92
CA ASN A 67 -4.52 19.74 -7.23
C ASN A 67 -3.62 19.36 -8.42
N VAL A 68 -2.68 18.44 -8.23
CA VAL A 68 -1.90 17.86 -9.31
C VAL A 68 -2.81 16.93 -10.13
N ASN A 69 -2.50 16.76 -11.41
CA ASN A 69 -3.30 15.93 -12.33
C ASN A 69 -3.56 14.54 -11.77
N PHE A 70 -4.85 14.21 -11.56
CA PHE A 70 -5.28 12.96 -10.95
C PHE A 70 -4.79 11.74 -11.72
N ASP A 71 -4.99 11.72 -13.04
CA ASP A 71 -4.63 10.56 -13.86
C ASP A 71 -3.13 10.26 -13.79
N LEU A 72 -2.31 11.29 -13.86
CA LEU A 72 -0.86 11.14 -13.79
C LEU A 72 -0.42 10.60 -12.42
N VAL A 73 -0.99 11.15 -11.35
CA VAL A 73 -0.67 10.68 -9.98
C VAL A 73 -1.01 9.20 -9.82
N ILE A 74 -2.19 8.79 -10.27
CA ILE A 74 -2.64 7.40 -10.16
C ILE A 74 -1.78 6.48 -11.04
N GLU A 75 -1.46 6.88 -12.26
CA GLU A 75 -0.60 6.08 -13.15
C GLU A 75 0.78 5.84 -12.54
N LEU A 76 1.40 6.87 -11.98
CA LEU A 76 2.71 6.75 -11.32
C LEU A 76 2.63 5.85 -10.10
N LEU A 77 1.56 5.96 -9.30
CA LEU A 77 1.35 5.13 -8.14
C LEU A 77 1.21 3.66 -8.51
N LEU A 78 0.35 3.36 -9.50
CA LEU A 78 0.13 1.98 -9.94
C LEU A 78 1.40 1.36 -10.51
N LEU A 79 2.18 2.14 -11.25
CA LEU A 79 3.48 1.68 -11.77
C LEU A 79 4.44 1.34 -10.63
N THR A 80 4.51 2.19 -9.60
CA THR A 80 5.35 1.95 -8.43
C THR A 80 4.95 0.67 -7.71
N ILE A 81 3.65 0.46 -7.52
CA ILE A 81 3.14 -0.76 -6.89
C ILE A 81 3.50 -1.99 -7.72
N LYS A 82 3.33 -1.91 -9.03
CA LYS A 82 3.65 -3.01 -9.94
C LYS A 82 5.13 -3.39 -9.89
N GLU A 83 6.02 -2.42 -9.79
CA GLU A 83 7.47 -2.63 -9.81
C GLU A 83 8.03 -3.13 -8.45
N ASN A 84 7.26 -3.02 -7.40
CA ASN A 84 7.70 -3.34 -6.06
C ASN A 84 6.81 -4.39 -5.38
#